data_ace4393858d4b7353ffeebf90788a4b9
#
_entry.id   ace4393858d4b7353ffeebf90788a4b9
#
_cell.length_a   1.000
_cell.length_b   1.000
_cell.length_c   1.000
_cell.angle_alpha   90.00
_cell.angle_beta   90.00
_cell.angle_gamma   90.00
#
_symmetry.space_group_name_H-M   'P 1'
#
loop_
_entity.id
_entity.type
_entity.pdbx_description
1 polymer ?
#
loop_
_entity_poly.entity_id
_entity_poly.type
_entity_poly.pdbx_seq_one_letter_code
_entity_poly.pdbx_strand_id
1 'polypeptide(L)'
;VTSPDAPAQFLELIEKLGGMDLYFHSSGIGWQNNTLDIEKELKTVETNGLGFTRMVDTAFNWFATHHHCNPKARIACITSIAGTKGLGAAPAYSATKRFQNHYLECLSQQARMRHLPIAITDIRPGFVKTDLIAGSSYPLQLKSEDMAKHIVSAIENGKEVKVIDWRYDILVFLWRLIPRWLWTRLRITT
;
A
#
# COMPACT_ATOMS: atom_id res chain seq x y z
N VAL A 1 -11.68 -8.19 2.40
CA VAL A 1 -11.74 -6.88 1.70
C VAL A 1 -12.46 -6.98 0.37
N THR A 2 -12.50 -8.16 -0.27
CA THR A 2 -13.16 -8.35 -1.57
C THR A 2 -14.68 -8.52 -1.47
N SER A 3 -15.20 -8.96 -0.30
CA SER A 3 -16.65 -9.04 -0.10
C SER A 3 -17.34 -7.68 -0.22
N PRO A 4 -18.50 -7.59 -0.90
CA PRO A 4 -19.33 -6.39 -0.92
C PRO A 4 -19.72 -5.89 0.48
N ASP A 5 -19.88 -6.80 1.44
CA ASP A 5 -20.29 -6.50 2.82
C ASP A 5 -19.13 -6.04 3.72
N ALA A 6 -17.88 -6.11 3.24
CA ALA A 6 -16.72 -5.76 4.04
C ALA A 6 -16.79 -4.34 4.66
N PRO A 7 -17.29 -3.29 3.97
CA PRO A 7 -17.47 -1.97 4.56
C PRO A 7 -18.46 -1.97 5.73
N ALA A 8 -19.58 -2.63 5.58
CA ALA A 8 -20.61 -2.68 6.65
C ALA A 8 -20.07 -3.39 7.89
N GLN A 9 -19.42 -4.54 7.71
CA GLN A 9 -18.77 -5.27 8.80
C GLN A 9 -17.67 -4.45 9.47
N PHE A 10 -16.92 -3.66 8.70
CA PHE A 10 -15.88 -2.80 9.23
C PHE A 10 -16.46 -1.65 10.06
N LEU A 11 -17.53 -1.00 9.59
CA LEU A 11 -18.22 0.05 10.35
C LEU A 11 -18.82 -0.49 11.65
N GLU A 12 -19.47 -1.66 11.61
CA GLU A 12 -19.97 -2.34 12.81
C GLU A 12 -18.86 -2.63 13.83
N LEU A 13 -17.68 -3.04 13.35
CA LEU A 13 -16.52 -3.26 14.22
C LEU A 13 -16.04 -1.96 14.88
N ILE A 14 -15.99 -0.86 14.13
CA ILE A 14 -15.61 0.46 14.68
C ILE A 14 -16.60 0.88 15.79
N GLU A 15 -17.90 0.69 15.58
CA GLU A 15 -18.92 0.98 16.58
C GLU A 15 -18.73 0.14 17.84
N LYS A 16 -18.50 -1.16 17.70
CA LYS A 16 -18.23 -2.08 18.84
C LYS A 16 -16.99 -1.70 19.63
N LEU A 17 -15.98 -1.12 18.97
CA LEU A 17 -14.73 -0.67 19.60
C LEU A 17 -14.86 0.74 20.22
N GLY A 18 -15.96 1.45 19.99
CA GLY A 18 -16.17 2.81 20.48
C GLY A 18 -15.42 3.87 19.66
N GLY A 19 -14.93 3.54 18.47
CA GLY A 19 -14.23 4.46 17.57
C GLY A 19 -12.96 3.88 16.95
N MET A 20 -12.23 4.72 16.21
CA MET A 20 -11.00 4.34 15.51
C MET A 20 -10.04 5.52 15.47
N ASP A 21 -8.78 5.30 15.84
CA ASP A 21 -7.69 6.30 15.72
C ASP A 21 -6.78 6.04 14.52
N LEU A 22 -6.62 4.77 14.15
CA LEU A 22 -5.77 4.32 13.07
C LEU A 22 -6.48 3.26 12.25
N TYR A 23 -6.59 3.50 10.95
CA TYR A 23 -6.84 2.44 9.97
C TYR A 23 -5.52 1.99 9.36
N PHE A 24 -5.16 0.72 9.57
CA PHE A 24 -3.96 0.11 8.99
C PHE A 24 -4.33 -0.92 7.93
N HIS A 25 -4.08 -0.59 6.66
CA HIS A 25 -4.36 -1.49 5.54
C HIS A 25 -3.13 -2.32 5.20
N SER A 26 -3.18 -3.61 5.52
CA SER A 26 -2.12 -4.58 5.21
C SER A 26 -2.54 -5.64 4.18
N SER A 27 -3.81 -5.64 3.77
CA SER A 27 -4.33 -6.63 2.81
C SER A 27 -3.73 -6.40 1.43
N GLY A 28 -3.22 -7.47 0.83
CA GLY A 28 -2.68 -7.44 -0.52
C GLY A 28 -2.14 -8.80 -0.93
N ILE A 29 -2.25 -9.08 -2.21
CA ILE A 29 -1.75 -10.31 -2.82
C ILE A 29 -0.95 -9.99 -4.08
N GLY A 30 -0.17 -10.95 -4.56
CA GLY A 30 0.57 -10.83 -5.81
C GLY A 30 1.29 -12.12 -6.14
N TRP A 31 1.51 -12.32 -7.42
CA TRP A 31 2.26 -13.44 -7.95
C TRP A 31 3.22 -12.97 -9.03
N GLN A 32 4.31 -13.71 -9.19
CA GLN A 32 5.00 -13.71 -10.47
C GLN A 32 4.09 -14.39 -11.49
N ASN A 33 3.90 -13.76 -12.63
CA ASN A 33 2.96 -14.21 -13.66
C ASN A 33 3.49 -13.98 -15.07
N ASN A 34 4.56 -14.69 -15.41
CA ASN A 34 5.24 -14.54 -16.70
C ASN A 34 4.40 -15.04 -17.89
N THR A 35 3.36 -15.84 -17.64
CA THR A 35 2.45 -16.40 -18.65
C THR A 35 1.14 -15.64 -18.77
N LEU A 36 0.95 -14.58 -17.96
CA LEU A 36 -0.29 -13.78 -17.89
C LEU A 36 -1.54 -14.64 -17.62
N ASP A 37 -1.43 -15.55 -16.65
CA ASP A 37 -2.57 -16.28 -16.12
C ASP A 37 -3.64 -15.28 -15.64
N ILE A 38 -4.76 -15.25 -16.35
CA ILE A 38 -5.82 -14.23 -16.18
C ILE A 38 -6.47 -14.28 -14.80
N GLU A 39 -6.60 -15.45 -14.19
CA GLU A 39 -7.20 -15.59 -12.87
C GLU A 39 -6.34 -14.91 -11.79
N LYS A 40 -5.02 -15.08 -11.86
CA LYS A 40 -4.07 -14.42 -10.96
C LYS A 40 -4.09 -12.90 -11.14
N GLU A 41 -4.11 -12.42 -12.39
CA GLU A 41 -4.18 -11.00 -12.68
C GLU A 41 -5.47 -10.39 -12.12
N LEU A 42 -6.63 -10.96 -12.45
CA LEU A 42 -7.93 -10.46 -11.99
C LEU A 42 -8.07 -10.50 -10.46
N LYS A 43 -7.64 -11.59 -9.82
CA LYS A 43 -7.67 -11.72 -8.36
C LYS A 43 -6.78 -10.68 -7.67
N THR A 44 -5.62 -10.38 -8.28
CA THR A 44 -4.72 -9.32 -7.80
C THR A 44 -5.39 -7.95 -7.91
N VAL A 45 -6.02 -7.64 -9.03
CA VAL A 45 -6.74 -6.37 -9.25
C VAL A 45 -7.93 -6.25 -8.31
N GLU A 46 -8.71 -7.32 -8.12
CA GLU A 46 -9.85 -7.34 -7.22
C GLU A 46 -9.42 -7.04 -5.77
N THR A 47 -8.37 -7.68 -5.29
CA THR A 47 -7.90 -7.49 -3.92
C THR A 47 -7.20 -6.15 -3.73
N ASN A 48 -6.17 -5.87 -4.55
CA ASN A 48 -5.29 -4.71 -4.38
C ASN A 48 -5.86 -3.42 -4.97
N GLY A 49 -6.80 -3.51 -5.90
CA GLY A 49 -7.50 -2.37 -6.48
C GLY A 49 -8.85 -2.15 -5.82
N LEU A 50 -9.84 -2.96 -6.18
CA LEU A 50 -11.23 -2.80 -5.75
C LEU A 50 -11.37 -2.93 -4.22
N GLY A 51 -10.83 -4.00 -3.63
CA GLY A 51 -10.87 -4.24 -2.20
C GLY A 51 -10.13 -3.16 -1.40
N PHE A 52 -8.97 -2.73 -1.90
CA PHE A 52 -8.22 -1.62 -1.31
C PHE A 52 -9.05 -0.34 -1.30
N THR A 53 -9.57 0.10 -2.45
CA THR A 53 -10.39 1.32 -2.57
C THR A 53 -11.58 1.26 -1.63
N ARG A 54 -12.32 0.15 -1.67
CA ARG A 54 -13.50 -0.06 -0.82
C ARG A 54 -13.20 0.19 0.66
N MET A 55 -12.13 -0.39 1.18
CA MET A 55 -11.81 -0.32 2.60
C MET A 55 -11.18 1.02 3.00
N VAL A 56 -10.29 1.56 2.17
CA VAL A 56 -9.63 2.84 2.44
C VAL A 56 -10.62 4.00 2.39
N ASP A 57 -11.54 3.99 1.42
CA ASP A 57 -12.58 5.02 1.32
C ASP A 57 -13.57 4.94 2.49
N THR A 58 -13.92 3.73 2.92
CA THR A 58 -14.76 3.55 4.12
C THR A 58 -14.09 4.17 5.35
N ALA A 59 -12.80 3.90 5.55
CA ALA A 59 -12.03 4.48 6.65
C ALA A 59 -11.92 6.01 6.53
N PHE A 60 -11.59 6.50 5.33
CA PHE A 60 -11.47 7.94 5.08
C PHE A 60 -12.78 8.69 5.34
N ASN A 61 -13.89 8.18 4.84
CA ASN A 61 -15.21 8.79 5.03
C ASN A 61 -15.66 8.74 6.50
N TRP A 62 -15.35 7.64 7.20
CA TRP A 62 -15.62 7.56 8.63
C TRP A 62 -14.85 8.64 9.40
N PHE A 63 -13.55 8.79 9.16
CA PHE A 63 -12.75 9.87 9.78
C PHE A 63 -13.25 11.25 9.38
N ALA A 64 -13.66 11.45 8.13
CA ALA A 64 -14.16 12.72 7.65
C ALA A 64 -15.45 13.17 8.35
N THR A 65 -16.28 12.23 8.81
CA THR A 65 -17.52 12.51 9.55
C THR A 65 -17.30 12.60 11.06
N HIS A 66 -16.24 11.98 11.59
CA HIS A 66 -15.95 11.90 13.03
C HIS A 66 -14.70 12.68 13.45
N HIS A 67 -14.19 13.59 12.61
CA HIS A 67 -12.95 14.34 12.85
C HIS A 67 -13.01 15.25 14.09
N HIS A 68 -14.18 15.69 14.51
CA HIS A 68 -14.34 16.48 15.74
C HIS A 68 -14.01 15.68 17.00
N CYS A 69 -14.17 14.36 16.95
CA CYS A 69 -13.88 13.47 18.06
C CYS A 69 -12.45 12.93 18.05
N ASN A 70 -11.77 13.01 16.89
CA ASN A 70 -10.42 12.49 16.73
C ASN A 70 -9.51 13.41 15.90
N PRO A 71 -8.80 14.36 16.55
CA PRO A 71 -7.90 15.27 15.85
C PRO A 71 -6.61 14.61 15.34
N LYS A 72 -6.41 13.31 15.59
CA LYS A 72 -5.22 12.54 15.21
C LYS A 72 -5.55 11.35 14.31
N ALA A 73 -6.61 11.43 13.53
CA ALA A 73 -7.01 10.38 12.59
C ALA A 73 -5.85 9.99 11.64
N ARG A 74 -5.61 8.69 11.49
CA ARG A 74 -4.50 8.17 10.67
C ARG A 74 -4.96 7.04 9.77
N ILE A 75 -4.52 7.10 8.51
CA ILE A 75 -4.66 6.01 7.55
C ILE A 75 -3.24 5.62 7.11
N ALA A 76 -2.85 4.38 7.34
CA ALA A 76 -1.58 3.86 6.92
C ALA A 76 -1.77 2.61 6.06
N CYS A 77 -1.12 2.56 4.90
CA CYS A 77 -1.30 1.46 3.95
C CYS A 77 0.04 0.86 3.54
N ILE A 78 0.14 -0.46 3.57
CA ILE A 78 1.28 -1.18 3.02
C ILE A 78 1.11 -1.31 1.51
N THR A 79 1.87 -0.50 0.78
CA THR A 79 1.95 -0.58 -0.68
C THR A 79 3.19 -1.36 -1.14
N SER A 80 4.06 -0.81 -1.94
CA SER A 80 5.35 -1.42 -2.30
C SER A 80 6.22 -0.47 -3.11
N ILE A 81 7.54 -0.68 -3.11
CA ILE A 81 8.46 -0.11 -4.11
C ILE A 81 8.14 -0.62 -5.52
N ALA A 82 7.48 -1.77 -5.67
CA ALA A 82 7.05 -2.33 -6.96
C ALA A 82 6.09 -1.39 -7.72
N GLY A 83 5.46 -0.43 -7.05
CA GLY A 83 4.68 0.64 -7.67
C GLY A 83 5.51 1.75 -8.31
N THR A 84 6.84 1.76 -8.18
CA THR A 84 7.71 2.80 -8.74
C THR A 84 7.83 2.72 -10.25
N LYS A 85 8.02 1.52 -10.77
CA LYS A 85 8.16 1.21 -12.21
C LYS A 85 7.40 -0.08 -12.52
N GLY A 86 6.96 -0.25 -13.77
CA GLY A 86 6.32 -1.50 -14.20
C GLY A 86 7.28 -2.68 -14.15
N LEU A 87 6.87 -3.75 -13.49
CA LEU A 87 7.64 -5.00 -13.39
C LEU A 87 6.99 -6.08 -14.24
N GLY A 88 7.65 -6.48 -15.33
CA GLY A 88 7.13 -7.46 -16.28
C GLY A 88 6.89 -8.85 -15.69
N ALA A 89 7.62 -9.21 -14.64
CA ALA A 89 7.45 -10.49 -13.96
C ALA A 89 6.15 -10.56 -13.11
N ALA A 90 5.55 -9.43 -12.75
CA ALA A 90 4.34 -9.36 -11.91
C ALA A 90 3.46 -8.17 -12.30
N PRO A 91 2.81 -8.20 -13.50
CA PRO A 91 2.15 -7.03 -14.07
C PRO A 91 1.03 -6.47 -13.20
N ALA A 92 0.03 -7.27 -12.81
CA ALA A 92 -1.08 -6.81 -11.98
C ALA A 92 -0.61 -6.34 -10.61
N TYR A 93 0.36 -7.04 -9.99
CA TYR A 93 0.92 -6.61 -8.70
C TYR A 93 1.56 -5.23 -8.80
N SER A 94 2.49 -5.06 -9.74
CA SER A 94 3.19 -3.79 -9.93
C SER A 94 2.22 -2.64 -10.27
N ALA A 95 1.26 -2.91 -11.18
CA ALA A 95 0.26 -1.93 -11.58
C ALA A 95 -0.66 -1.54 -10.42
N THR A 96 -1.14 -2.51 -9.63
CA THR A 96 -2.00 -2.23 -8.47
C THR A 96 -1.25 -1.52 -7.35
N LYS A 97 0.02 -1.83 -7.12
CA LYS A 97 0.85 -1.08 -6.16
C LYS A 97 1.10 0.37 -6.61
N ARG A 98 1.22 0.62 -7.92
CA ARG A 98 1.26 1.98 -8.47
C ARG A 98 -0.06 2.70 -8.27
N PHE A 99 -1.19 2.03 -8.53
CA PHE A 99 -2.52 2.55 -8.27
C PHE A 99 -2.65 2.97 -6.80
N GLN A 100 -2.30 2.10 -5.85
CA GLN A 100 -2.36 2.39 -4.42
C GLN A 100 -1.52 3.60 -4.02
N ASN A 101 -0.25 3.70 -4.50
CA ASN A 101 0.61 4.85 -4.22
C ASN A 101 -0.04 6.16 -4.68
N HIS A 102 -0.57 6.18 -5.91
CA HIS A 102 -1.17 7.37 -6.47
C HIS A 102 -2.51 7.72 -5.81
N TYR A 103 -3.30 6.71 -5.47
CA TYR A 103 -4.57 6.88 -4.79
C TYR A 103 -4.40 7.53 -3.41
N LEU A 104 -3.41 7.09 -2.63
CA LEU A 104 -3.10 7.69 -1.32
C LEU A 104 -2.61 9.13 -1.44
N GLU A 105 -1.86 9.45 -2.50
CA GLU A 105 -1.47 10.83 -2.82
C GLU A 105 -2.72 11.71 -3.08
N CYS A 106 -3.68 11.21 -3.87
CA CYS A 106 -4.95 11.90 -4.12
C CYS A 106 -5.75 12.10 -2.83
N LEU A 107 -5.85 11.09 -1.97
CA LEU A 107 -6.54 11.21 -0.69
C LEU A 107 -5.86 12.20 0.27
N SER A 108 -4.53 12.24 0.29
CA SER A 108 -3.77 13.26 1.06
C SER A 108 -4.10 14.67 0.58
N GLN A 109 -4.17 14.88 -0.73
CA GLN A 109 -4.59 16.16 -1.32
C GLN A 109 -6.04 16.49 -0.95
N GLN A 110 -6.95 15.52 -1.07
CA GLN A 110 -8.36 15.70 -0.74
C GLN A 110 -8.57 16.05 0.74
N ALA A 111 -7.84 15.39 1.65
CA ALA A 111 -7.89 15.71 3.08
C ALA A 111 -7.51 17.18 3.34
N ARG A 112 -6.43 17.66 2.70
CA ARG A 112 -6.01 19.08 2.79
C ARG A 112 -7.05 20.03 2.20
N MET A 113 -7.58 19.75 1.01
CA MET A 113 -8.60 20.57 0.36
C MET A 113 -9.87 20.70 1.20
N ARG A 114 -10.23 19.67 1.96
CA ARG A 114 -11.41 19.62 2.84
C ARG A 114 -11.09 20.03 4.28
N HIS A 115 -9.87 20.45 4.57
CA HIS A 115 -9.39 20.80 5.93
C HIS A 115 -9.64 19.69 6.96
N LEU A 116 -9.50 18.43 6.55
CA LEU A 116 -9.68 17.28 7.43
C LEU A 116 -8.35 16.93 8.12
N PRO A 117 -8.33 16.69 9.45
CA PRO A 117 -7.13 16.35 10.20
C PRO A 117 -6.79 14.85 10.06
N ILE A 118 -6.70 14.36 8.81
CA ILE A 118 -6.39 12.96 8.50
C ILE A 118 -4.96 12.88 7.98
N ALA A 119 -4.09 12.21 8.72
CA ALA A 119 -2.74 11.91 8.27
C ALA A 119 -2.74 10.60 7.48
N ILE A 120 -2.17 10.63 6.27
CA ILE A 120 -2.09 9.45 5.39
C ILE A 120 -0.63 9.07 5.22
N THR A 121 -0.31 7.78 5.44
CA THR A 121 1.04 7.23 5.34
C THR A 121 1.08 6.09 4.32
N ASP A 122 1.79 6.31 3.23
CA ASP A 122 2.10 5.31 2.20
C ASP A 122 3.41 4.60 2.55
N ILE A 123 3.29 3.36 3.00
CA ILE A 123 4.42 2.52 3.42
C ILE A 123 4.84 1.65 2.24
N ARG A 124 6.07 1.85 1.77
CA ARG A 124 6.64 1.19 0.59
C ARG A 124 7.78 0.25 0.96
N PRO A 125 7.51 -0.97 1.41
CA PRO A 125 8.57 -1.94 1.63
C PRO A 125 9.18 -2.42 0.31
N GLY A 126 10.45 -2.85 0.41
CA GLY A 126 11.07 -3.72 -0.57
C GLY A 126 10.68 -5.18 -0.35
N PHE A 127 11.62 -6.10 -0.54
CA PHE A 127 11.38 -7.52 -0.27
C PHE A 127 11.42 -7.80 1.24
N VAL A 128 10.30 -8.27 1.76
CA VAL A 128 10.15 -8.63 3.18
C VAL A 128 9.91 -10.14 3.26
N LYS A 129 10.60 -10.80 4.16
CA LYS A 129 10.44 -12.24 4.39
C LYS A 129 9.04 -12.51 4.97
N THR A 130 8.10 -12.80 4.10
CA THR A 130 6.69 -13.11 4.41
C THR A 130 6.24 -14.30 3.56
N ASP A 131 5.07 -14.84 3.87
CA ASP A 131 4.46 -15.92 3.08
C ASP A 131 4.24 -15.56 1.61
N LEU A 132 4.09 -14.26 1.31
CA LEU A 132 3.92 -13.76 -0.07
C LEU A 132 5.11 -14.08 -0.98
N ILE A 133 6.32 -14.19 -0.41
CA ILE A 133 7.55 -14.52 -1.12
C ILE A 133 8.22 -15.80 -0.58
N ALA A 134 7.44 -16.65 0.10
CA ALA A 134 7.93 -17.91 0.63
C ALA A 134 8.50 -18.79 -0.51
N GLY A 135 9.71 -19.30 -0.30
CA GLY A 135 10.42 -20.12 -1.28
C GLY A 135 11.27 -19.35 -2.29
N SER A 136 11.26 -18.02 -2.26
CA SER A 136 12.12 -17.18 -3.10
C SER A 136 13.20 -16.50 -2.28
N SER A 137 14.44 -16.48 -2.81
CA SER A 137 15.57 -15.78 -2.20
C SER A 137 15.78 -14.46 -2.93
N TYR A 138 15.45 -13.34 -2.28
CA TYR A 138 15.67 -12.01 -2.83
C TYR A 138 16.82 -11.31 -2.12
N PRO A 139 17.60 -10.49 -2.81
CA PRO A 139 18.61 -9.67 -2.17
C PRO A 139 17.95 -8.65 -1.22
N LEU A 140 18.64 -8.36 -0.12
CA LEU A 140 18.22 -7.32 0.84
C LEU A 140 16.90 -7.59 1.56
N GLN A 141 16.50 -8.85 1.75
CA GLN A 141 15.29 -9.18 2.50
C GLN A 141 15.34 -8.61 3.92
N LEU A 142 14.24 -7.99 4.33
CA LEU A 142 14.04 -7.46 5.67
C LEU A 142 13.32 -8.48 6.56
N LYS A 143 13.65 -8.46 7.85
CA LYS A 143 12.86 -9.18 8.85
C LYS A 143 11.57 -8.42 9.14
N SER A 144 10.48 -9.16 9.35
CA SER A 144 9.16 -8.58 9.66
C SER A 144 9.15 -7.69 10.90
N GLU A 145 9.92 -8.07 11.94
CA GLU A 145 10.01 -7.32 13.19
C GLU A 145 10.68 -5.95 13.00
N ASP A 146 11.74 -5.87 12.20
CA ASP A 146 12.42 -4.61 11.92
C ASP A 146 11.56 -3.72 11.03
N MET A 147 10.85 -4.31 10.05
CA MET A 147 9.87 -3.60 9.25
C MET A 147 8.77 -2.99 10.13
N ALA A 148 8.23 -3.75 11.09
CA ALA A 148 7.18 -3.28 11.98
C ALA A 148 7.60 -2.03 12.78
N LYS A 149 8.83 -2.00 13.30
CA LYS A 149 9.37 -0.82 14.02
C LYS A 149 9.42 0.42 13.13
N HIS A 150 9.87 0.26 11.87
CA HIS A 150 9.91 1.36 10.91
C HIS A 150 8.51 1.85 10.53
N ILE A 151 7.53 0.95 10.43
CA ILE A 151 6.13 1.27 10.15
C ILE A 151 5.55 2.10 11.30
N VAL A 152 5.66 1.62 12.54
CA VAL A 152 5.16 2.32 13.72
C VAL A 152 5.76 3.72 13.80
N SER A 153 7.09 3.83 13.69
CA SER A 153 7.78 5.13 13.70
C SER A 153 7.29 6.06 12.58
N ALA A 154 7.04 5.54 11.37
CA ALA A 154 6.55 6.35 10.26
C ALA A 154 5.14 6.89 10.53
N ILE A 155 4.25 6.06 11.08
CA ILE A 155 2.88 6.42 11.44
C ILE A 155 2.87 7.46 12.56
N GLU A 156 3.64 7.24 13.63
CA GLU A 156 3.72 8.16 14.78
C GLU A 156 4.24 9.54 14.38
N ASN A 157 5.23 9.58 13.48
CA ASN A 157 5.81 10.82 12.98
C ASN A 157 5.04 11.44 11.80
N GLY A 158 3.90 10.89 11.39
CA GLY A 158 3.06 11.43 10.31
C GLY A 158 3.76 11.50 8.96
N LYS A 159 4.64 10.54 8.64
CA LYS A 159 5.33 10.50 7.34
C LYS A 159 4.35 10.18 6.23
N GLU A 160 4.25 11.03 5.22
CA GLU A 160 3.34 10.81 4.08
C GLU A 160 3.77 9.61 3.22
N VAL A 161 5.07 9.48 2.99
CA VAL A 161 5.66 8.34 2.26
C VAL A 161 6.85 7.82 3.04
N LYS A 162 6.90 6.52 3.23
CA LYS A 162 8.05 5.84 3.84
C LYS A 162 8.45 4.61 3.04
N VAL A 163 9.57 4.70 2.34
CA VAL A 163 10.26 3.50 1.85
C VAL A 163 10.96 2.86 3.04
N ILE A 164 10.76 1.56 3.22
CA ILE A 164 11.40 0.83 4.33
C ILE A 164 12.77 0.38 3.90
N ASP A 165 13.80 0.73 4.71
CA ASP A 165 15.22 0.56 4.46
C ASP A 165 15.80 1.55 3.43
N TRP A 166 16.85 2.27 3.86
CA TRP A 166 17.53 3.29 3.06
C TRP A 166 18.12 2.77 1.74
N ARG A 167 18.47 1.47 1.69
CA ARG A 167 18.99 0.82 0.48
C ARG A 167 17.95 0.80 -0.63
N TYR A 168 16.68 0.60 -0.26
CA TYR A 168 15.56 0.69 -1.20
C TYR A 168 15.22 2.13 -1.57
N ASP A 169 15.46 3.11 -0.69
CA ASP A 169 15.34 4.53 -1.06
C ASP A 169 16.27 4.88 -2.22
N ILE A 170 17.54 4.46 -2.12
CA ILE A 170 18.52 4.66 -3.19
C ILE A 170 18.08 3.93 -4.47
N LEU A 171 17.66 2.66 -4.35
CA LEU A 171 17.21 1.86 -5.49
C LEU A 171 16.01 2.52 -6.20
N VAL A 172 15.01 2.96 -5.45
CA VAL A 172 13.82 3.65 -5.97
C VAL A 172 14.19 4.97 -6.64
N PHE A 173 15.11 5.72 -6.05
CA PHE A 173 15.62 6.94 -6.66
C PHE A 173 16.28 6.66 -8.02
N LEU A 174 17.18 5.69 -8.09
CA LEU A 174 17.84 5.30 -9.34
C LEU A 174 16.83 4.78 -10.38
N TRP A 175 15.85 3.97 -9.98
CA TRP A 175 14.80 3.50 -10.87
C TRP A 175 14.02 4.65 -11.52
N ARG A 176 13.72 5.70 -10.77
CA ARG A 176 13.00 6.89 -11.29
C ARG A 176 13.76 7.60 -12.39
N LEU A 177 15.10 7.62 -12.33
CA LEU A 177 15.95 8.26 -13.32
C LEU A 177 15.99 7.49 -14.65
N ILE A 178 15.71 6.19 -14.67
CA ILE A 178 15.76 5.38 -15.89
C ILE A 178 14.60 5.77 -16.81
N PRO A 179 14.85 6.22 -18.05
CA PRO A 179 13.79 6.55 -18.99
C PRO A 179 12.93 5.32 -19.33
N ARG A 180 11.66 5.55 -19.69
CA ARG A 180 10.71 4.46 -20.01
C ARG A 180 11.23 3.55 -21.13
N TRP A 181 11.79 4.13 -22.18
CA TRP A 181 12.29 3.37 -23.33
C TRP A 181 13.43 2.42 -22.97
N LEU A 182 14.26 2.78 -22.01
CA LEU A 182 15.33 1.91 -21.50
C LEU A 182 14.75 0.87 -20.54
N TRP A 183 13.89 1.30 -19.58
CA TRP A 183 13.29 0.44 -18.60
C TRP A 183 12.57 -0.77 -19.22
N THR A 184 11.79 -0.55 -20.27
CA THR A 184 11.04 -1.60 -20.97
C THR A 184 11.90 -2.61 -21.71
N ARG A 185 13.20 -2.35 -21.87
CA ARG A 185 14.18 -3.27 -22.46
C ARG A 185 15.00 -4.04 -21.44
N LEU A 186 14.97 -3.61 -20.17
CA LEU A 186 15.67 -4.29 -19.10
C LEU A 186 14.96 -5.61 -18.76
N ARG A 187 15.73 -6.68 -18.68
CA ARG A 187 15.22 -7.97 -18.18
C ARG A 187 15.34 -7.97 -16.67
N ILE A 188 14.30 -7.49 -16.01
CA ILE A 188 14.20 -7.53 -14.53
C ILE A 188 13.47 -8.82 -14.19
N THR A 189 14.25 -9.83 -13.85
CA THR A 189 13.75 -11.11 -13.28
C THR A 189 13.89 -10.99 -11.77
N THR A 190 12.78 -10.99 -11.09
CA THR A 190 12.70 -11.03 -9.63
C THR A 190 12.41 -12.43 -9.17
#